data_87f6ea0d9e70700b0874753f5a2758c4
#
_entry.id   87f6ea0d9e70700b0874753f5a2758c4
#
_cell.length_a   1.000
_cell.length_b   1.000
_cell.length_c   1.000
_cell.angle_alpha   90.00
_cell.angle_beta   90.00
_cell.angle_gamma   90.00
#
_symmetry.space_group_name_H-M   'P 1'
#
loop_
_entity.id
_entity.type
_entity.pdbx_description
1 polymer ?
#
loop_
_entity_poly.entity_id
_entity_poly.type
_entity_poly.pdbx_seq_one_letter_code
_entity_poly.pdbx_strand_id
1 'polypeptide(L)'
;SLVGSEMCIRDRYLSETRNFAGRVALIFQPAEENEGGGRIMVEEGILDRFDIKNVYAIHNTPDVELGKFYTMPGPIMAGADKFHIDVVGVGGHGAYPHETKDPITAAIGIVQTLQTIVSRSRDPNDKLVVSVTQIHAGSTDNVTPQNAYINGTVRTFDKKVQELVIKRMEEIVSGHAQTFGLECKLRYEKGYPPTINSPENVKTAALAAEDISGVNMVDDNAGQEMGAED
;
A
#
# COMPACT_ATOMS: atom_id res chain seq x y z
N SER A 1 13.05 11.24 -13.52
CA SER A 1 13.32 10.46 -12.33
C SER A 1 14.83 10.27 -12.15
N LEU A 2 15.34 10.47 -10.94
CA LEU A 2 16.76 10.33 -10.58
C LEU A 2 17.21 8.84 -10.58
N VAL A 3 16.28 7.92 -10.55
CA VAL A 3 16.52 6.46 -10.47
C VAL A 3 17.35 5.93 -11.65
N GLY A 4 17.20 6.49 -12.84
CA GLY A 4 17.98 6.08 -14.01
C GLY A 4 19.47 6.37 -13.94
N SER A 5 19.88 7.48 -13.32
CA SER A 5 21.30 7.86 -13.23
C SER A 5 22.08 7.05 -12.19
N GLU A 6 21.49 6.75 -11.05
CA GLU A 6 22.13 5.95 -10.00
C GLU A 6 22.36 4.51 -10.45
N MET A 7 21.40 3.94 -11.16
CA MET A 7 21.54 2.60 -11.74
C MET A 7 22.62 2.54 -12.82
N CYS A 8 22.70 3.57 -13.68
CA CYS A 8 23.77 3.67 -14.68
C CYS A 8 25.16 3.81 -14.05
N ILE A 9 25.30 4.51 -12.93
CA ILE A 9 26.57 4.61 -12.19
C ILE A 9 26.98 3.24 -11.64
N ARG A 10 26.06 2.52 -11.03
CA ARG A 10 26.28 1.18 -10.47
C ARG A 10 26.63 0.16 -11.56
N ASP A 11 25.87 0.17 -12.66
CA ASP A 11 26.10 -0.69 -13.82
C ASP A 11 27.51 -0.45 -14.40
N ARG A 12 27.85 0.79 -14.64
CA ARG A 12 29.16 1.18 -15.13
C ARG A 12 30.28 0.72 -14.19
N TYR A 13 30.17 1.00 -12.90
CA TYR A 13 31.17 0.60 -11.90
C TYR A 13 31.37 -0.92 -11.89
N LEU A 14 30.30 -1.69 -11.86
CA LEU A 14 30.38 -3.16 -11.86
C LEU A 14 30.93 -3.73 -13.16
N SER A 15 30.62 -3.13 -14.30
CA SER A 15 31.11 -3.56 -15.61
C SER A 15 32.59 -3.26 -15.81
N GLU A 16 33.05 -2.12 -15.31
CA GLU A 16 34.45 -1.67 -15.40
C GLU A 16 35.36 -2.38 -14.39
N THR A 17 34.91 -2.53 -13.14
CA THR A 17 35.78 -3.09 -12.09
C THR A 17 35.77 -4.60 -12.04
N ARG A 18 34.60 -5.23 -12.26
CA ARG A 18 34.38 -6.69 -12.13
C ARG A 18 35.00 -7.32 -10.87
N ASN A 19 35.09 -6.53 -9.80
CA ASN A 19 35.70 -6.93 -8.54
C ASN A 19 34.69 -7.64 -7.63
N PHE A 20 34.10 -8.74 -8.12
CA PHE A 20 33.17 -9.58 -7.36
C PHE A 20 33.25 -11.02 -7.84
N ALA A 21 32.93 -11.96 -6.94
CA ALA A 21 32.79 -13.37 -7.27
C ALA A 21 31.31 -13.72 -7.53
N GLY A 22 31.02 -14.36 -8.64
CA GLY A 22 29.65 -14.73 -8.99
C GLY A 22 29.05 -13.88 -10.10
N ARG A 23 27.75 -13.68 -10.04
CA ARG A 23 26.97 -13.00 -11.07
C ARG A 23 26.07 -11.93 -10.43
N VAL A 24 26.05 -10.76 -11.02
CA VAL A 24 25.16 -9.67 -10.67
C VAL A 24 24.19 -9.43 -11.84
N ALA A 25 22.90 -9.42 -11.57
CA ALA A 25 21.86 -9.04 -12.50
C ALA A 25 21.31 -7.67 -12.08
N LEU A 26 21.28 -6.72 -12.99
CA LEU A 26 20.66 -5.42 -12.79
C LEU A 26 19.22 -5.48 -13.29
N ILE A 27 18.26 -5.20 -12.41
CA ILE A 27 16.84 -5.23 -12.70
C ILE A 27 16.36 -3.79 -12.84
N PHE A 28 15.88 -3.42 -14.03
CA PHE A 28 15.26 -2.13 -14.32
C PHE A 28 13.75 -2.33 -14.32
N GLN A 29 13.13 -2.08 -13.18
CA GLN A 29 11.71 -2.31 -12.93
C GLN A 29 10.86 -1.20 -13.57
N PRO A 30 9.86 -1.52 -14.40
CA PRO A 30 8.92 -0.55 -14.94
C PRO A 30 7.73 -0.37 -14.00
N ALA A 31 7.07 0.80 -14.09
CA ALA A 31 5.72 1.03 -13.55
C ALA A 31 5.54 0.73 -12.05
N GLU A 32 6.56 1.02 -11.23
CA GLU A 32 6.54 0.81 -9.78
C GLU A 32 5.39 1.61 -9.13
N GLU A 33 5.18 2.87 -9.53
CA GLU A 33 4.28 3.81 -8.86
C GLU A 33 2.80 3.37 -8.82
N ASN A 34 2.31 2.56 -9.78
CA ASN A 34 0.88 2.27 -9.85
C ASN A 34 0.49 0.91 -10.44
N GLU A 35 1.36 0.24 -11.20
CA GLU A 35 0.96 -0.89 -12.04
C GLU A 35 1.60 -2.22 -11.65
N GLY A 36 2.50 -2.24 -10.66
CA GLY A 36 3.12 -3.46 -10.13
C GLY A 36 4.01 -4.15 -11.16
N GLY A 37 4.93 -3.40 -11.77
CA GLY A 37 5.85 -3.95 -12.78
C GLY A 37 6.80 -4.99 -12.24
N GLY A 38 7.20 -4.91 -10.97
CA GLY A 38 8.01 -5.92 -10.29
C GLY A 38 7.30 -7.26 -10.23
N ARG A 39 6.02 -7.27 -9.85
CA ARG A 39 5.19 -8.48 -9.85
C ARG A 39 5.14 -9.13 -11.24
N ILE A 40 4.90 -8.34 -12.28
CA ILE A 40 4.83 -8.86 -13.67
C ILE A 40 6.15 -9.49 -14.06
N MET A 41 7.29 -8.85 -13.77
CA MET A 41 8.62 -9.41 -14.07
C MET A 41 8.88 -10.73 -13.34
N VAL A 42 8.43 -10.87 -12.09
CA VAL A 42 8.53 -12.11 -11.31
C VAL A 42 7.63 -13.19 -11.92
N GLU A 43 6.38 -12.87 -12.26
CA GLU A 43 5.43 -13.79 -12.91
C GLU A 43 5.94 -14.26 -14.30
N GLU A 44 6.67 -13.41 -15.02
CA GLU A 44 7.36 -13.75 -16.29
C GLU A 44 8.63 -14.58 -16.08
N GLY A 45 9.00 -14.89 -14.83
CA GLY A 45 10.08 -15.79 -14.48
C GLY A 45 11.48 -15.16 -14.51
N ILE A 46 11.63 -13.85 -14.26
CA ILE A 46 12.95 -13.18 -14.27
C ILE A 46 13.92 -13.83 -13.28
N LEU A 47 13.46 -14.28 -12.12
CA LEU A 47 14.31 -14.87 -11.09
C LEU A 47 14.90 -16.19 -11.56
N ASP A 48 14.09 -17.06 -12.15
CA ASP A 48 14.51 -18.35 -12.68
C ASP A 48 15.38 -18.20 -13.93
N ARG A 49 14.97 -17.30 -14.84
CA ARG A 49 15.67 -17.06 -16.10
C ARG A 49 17.13 -16.63 -15.89
N PHE A 50 17.38 -15.84 -14.86
CA PHE A 50 18.70 -15.34 -14.53
C PHE A 50 19.34 -16.04 -13.32
N ASP A 51 18.71 -17.09 -12.78
CA ASP A 51 19.14 -17.83 -11.59
C ASP A 51 19.46 -16.89 -10.42
N ILE A 52 18.55 -15.95 -10.14
CA ILE A 52 18.70 -14.93 -9.09
C ILE A 52 18.39 -15.59 -7.74
N LYS A 53 19.33 -15.51 -6.80
CA LYS A 53 19.17 -16.08 -5.45
C LYS A 53 18.77 -15.03 -4.41
N ASN A 54 19.24 -13.80 -4.57
CA ASN A 54 18.97 -12.69 -3.66
C ASN A 54 18.66 -11.44 -4.48
N VAL A 55 17.72 -10.64 -3.99
CA VAL A 55 17.38 -9.33 -4.55
C VAL A 55 17.63 -8.26 -3.49
N TYR A 56 18.25 -7.17 -3.88
CA TYR A 56 18.51 -6.01 -3.04
C TYR A 56 18.02 -4.75 -3.76
N ALA A 57 17.36 -3.88 -3.03
CA ALA A 57 16.97 -2.55 -3.49
C ALA A 57 17.37 -1.51 -2.45
N ILE A 58 17.59 -0.27 -2.89
CA ILE A 58 17.84 0.88 -2.02
C ILE A 58 16.78 1.90 -2.34
N HIS A 59 16.07 2.32 -1.30
CA HIS A 59 15.12 3.43 -1.37
C HIS A 59 15.75 4.70 -0.81
N ASN A 60 15.59 5.81 -1.50
CA ASN A 60 16.07 7.11 -1.03
C ASN A 60 15.02 7.77 -0.14
N THR A 61 15.41 8.18 1.07
CA THR A 61 14.51 8.80 2.05
C THR A 61 14.99 10.20 2.38
N PRO A 62 14.26 11.26 2.00
CA PRO A 62 14.71 12.66 2.14
C PRO A 62 14.99 13.10 3.58
N ASP A 63 14.28 12.57 4.56
CA ASP A 63 14.39 12.95 5.98
C ASP A 63 15.49 12.19 6.74
N VAL A 64 16.28 11.38 6.04
CA VAL A 64 17.39 10.63 6.61
C VAL A 64 18.71 11.37 6.38
N GLU A 65 19.54 11.44 7.42
CA GLU A 65 20.88 12.04 7.34
C GLU A 65 21.73 11.36 6.27
N LEU A 66 22.45 12.15 5.48
CA LEU A 66 23.30 11.64 4.41
C LEU A 66 24.31 10.60 4.94
N GLY A 67 24.37 9.46 4.30
CA GLY A 67 25.25 8.35 4.67
C GLY A 67 24.67 7.41 5.72
N LYS A 68 23.48 7.66 6.25
CA LYS A 68 22.76 6.69 7.10
C LYS A 68 22.01 5.67 6.27
N PHE A 69 22.01 4.44 6.76
CA PHE A 69 21.25 3.32 6.21
C PHE A 69 20.34 2.73 7.26
N TYR A 70 19.12 2.42 6.84
CA TYR A 70 18.11 1.75 7.66
C TYR A 70 17.67 0.47 6.96
N THR A 71 17.54 -0.59 7.76
CA THR A 71 16.95 -1.85 7.32
C THR A 71 16.38 -2.59 8.53
N MET A 72 15.64 -3.66 8.30
CA MET A 72 15.20 -4.56 9.37
C MET A 72 14.81 -5.92 8.78
N PRO A 73 14.91 -7.00 9.54
CA PRO A 73 14.35 -8.29 9.16
C PRO A 73 12.82 -8.28 9.28
N GLY A 74 12.16 -9.04 8.42
CA GLY A 74 10.70 -9.09 8.37
C GLY A 74 10.07 -7.95 7.57
N PRO A 75 8.80 -7.65 7.80
CA PRO A 75 8.06 -6.66 7.01
C PRO A 75 8.55 -5.23 7.32
N ILE A 76 9.25 -4.62 6.37
CA ILE A 76 9.79 -3.26 6.49
C ILE A 76 8.82 -2.21 5.90
N MET A 77 8.22 -2.48 4.74
CA MET A 77 7.24 -1.57 4.13
C MET A 77 5.86 -2.22 4.07
N ALA A 78 4.82 -1.39 4.19
CA ALA A 78 3.45 -1.88 4.24
C ALA A 78 2.96 -2.38 2.87
N GLY A 79 2.07 -3.36 2.89
CA GLY A 79 1.23 -3.65 1.75
C GLY A 79 0.24 -2.51 1.49
N ALA A 80 -0.10 -2.28 0.22
CA ALA A 80 -0.96 -1.19 -0.22
C ALA A 80 -2.15 -1.70 -1.00
N ASP A 81 -3.34 -1.54 -0.44
CA ASP A 81 -4.60 -1.90 -1.08
C ASP A 81 -5.46 -0.66 -1.34
N LYS A 82 -6.43 -0.80 -2.23
CA LYS A 82 -7.43 0.23 -2.55
C LYS A 82 -8.83 -0.32 -2.31
N PHE A 83 -9.75 0.56 -1.95
CA PHE A 83 -11.16 0.19 -1.91
C PHE A 83 -12.02 1.26 -2.55
N HIS A 84 -13.13 0.83 -3.12
CA HIS A 84 -14.15 1.66 -3.73
C HIS A 84 -15.52 1.16 -3.27
N ILE A 85 -16.37 2.07 -2.82
CA ILE A 85 -17.73 1.77 -2.38
C ILE A 85 -18.70 2.61 -3.19
N ASP A 86 -19.54 1.95 -3.98
CA ASP A 86 -20.67 2.56 -4.64
C ASP A 86 -21.88 2.51 -3.71
N VAL A 87 -22.59 3.62 -3.58
CA VAL A 87 -23.82 3.75 -2.79
C VAL A 87 -24.93 4.23 -3.72
N VAL A 88 -25.91 3.38 -3.95
CA VAL A 88 -27.02 3.63 -4.90
C VAL A 88 -28.33 3.70 -4.16
N GLY A 89 -28.94 4.87 -4.15
CA GLY A 89 -30.21 5.15 -3.52
C GLY A 89 -31.32 5.47 -4.52
N VAL A 90 -32.28 6.26 -4.07
CA VAL A 90 -33.37 6.82 -4.89
C VAL A 90 -33.31 8.32 -4.76
N GLY A 91 -32.94 8.99 -5.85
CA GLY A 91 -32.92 10.45 -5.92
C GLY A 91 -34.29 11.07 -5.99
N GLY A 92 -34.40 12.36 -5.64
CA GLY A 92 -35.65 13.08 -5.70
C GLY A 92 -35.55 14.51 -5.21
N HIS A 93 -36.68 15.21 -5.15
CA HIS A 93 -36.73 16.60 -4.72
C HIS A 93 -36.39 16.71 -3.22
N GLY A 94 -35.47 17.57 -2.86
CA GLY A 94 -34.95 17.71 -1.47
C GLY A 94 -36.04 18.10 -0.43
N ALA A 95 -37.17 18.68 -0.86
CA ALA A 95 -38.31 18.97 0.03
C ALA A 95 -39.18 17.71 0.33
N TYR A 96 -38.99 16.63 -0.35
CA TYR A 96 -39.74 15.37 -0.18
C TYR A 96 -38.84 14.20 0.20
N PRO A 97 -38.10 14.28 1.33
CA PRO A 97 -37.10 13.24 1.70
C PRO A 97 -37.71 11.86 1.93
N HIS A 98 -39.00 11.78 2.25
CA HIS A 98 -39.74 10.54 2.46
C HIS A 98 -39.99 9.73 1.16
N GLU A 99 -39.81 10.35 -0.01
CA GLU A 99 -39.91 9.71 -1.33
C GLU A 99 -38.54 9.25 -1.85
N THR A 100 -37.46 9.52 -1.09
CA THR A 100 -36.09 9.23 -1.49
C THR A 100 -35.44 8.16 -0.61
N LYS A 101 -34.32 7.60 -1.09
CA LYS A 101 -33.37 6.83 -0.27
C LYS A 101 -32.03 7.52 -0.41
N ASP A 102 -31.66 8.28 0.61
CA ASP A 102 -30.54 9.22 0.55
C ASP A 102 -29.18 8.54 0.63
N PRO A 103 -28.39 8.50 -0.47
CA PRO A 103 -27.06 7.93 -0.48
C PRO A 103 -26.01 8.79 0.23
N ILE A 104 -26.25 10.10 0.41
CA ILE A 104 -25.32 10.98 1.12
C ILE A 104 -25.26 10.59 2.60
N THR A 105 -26.43 10.49 3.25
CA THR A 105 -26.50 10.09 4.66
C THR A 105 -25.92 8.71 4.90
N ALA A 106 -26.19 7.75 3.99
CA ALA A 106 -25.60 6.41 4.06
C ALA A 106 -24.08 6.44 3.90
N ALA A 107 -23.55 7.19 2.93
CA ALA A 107 -22.11 7.31 2.69
C ALA A 107 -21.38 7.94 3.90
N ILE A 108 -21.94 8.97 4.52
CA ILE A 108 -21.39 9.55 5.75
C ILE A 108 -21.33 8.51 6.88
N GLY A 109 -22.41 7.74 7.08
CA GLY A 109 -22.47 6.67 8.06
C GLY A 109 -21.41 5.59 7.81
N ILE A 110 -21.21 5.17 6.56
CA ILE A 110 -20.16 4.23 6.16
C ILE A 110 -18.79 4.79 6.52
N VAL A 111 -18.47 6.03 6.11
CA VAL A 111 -17.16 6.67 6.38
C VAL A 111 -16.87 6.71 7.88
N GLN A 112 -17.84 7.11 8.71
CA GLN A 112 -17.69 7.14 10.17
C GLN A 112 -17.45 5.74 10.74
N THR A 113 -18.22 4.75 10.27
CA THR A 113 -18.12 3.39 10.79
C THR A 113 -16.82 2.69 10.36
N LEU A 114 -16.28 2.99 9.17
CA LEU A 114 -14.99 2.49 8.70
C LEU A 114 -13.85 2.84 9.67
N GLN A 115 -13.91 4.01 10.34
CA GLN A 115 -12.91 4.40 11.35
C GLN A 115 -12.85 3.42 12.54
N THR A 116 -13.93 2.69 12.80
CA THR A 116 -13.97 1.70 13.87
C THR A 116 -13.14 0.45 13.58
N ILE A 117 -12.79 0.20 12.34
CA ILE A 117 -11.90 -0.90 11.98
C ILE A 117 -10.56 -0.72 12.70
N VAL A 118 -9.96 0.47 12.59
CA VAL A 118 -8.69 0.80 13.23
C VAL A 118 -8.83 0.94 14.75
N SER A 119 -9.89 1.61 15.20
CA SER A 119 -10.02 1.97 16.61
C SER A 119 -10.64 0.89 17.50
N ARG A 120 -11.37 -0.11 16.94
CA ARG A 120 -12.17 -1.08 17.71
C ARG A 120 -12.07 -2.53 17.23
N SER A 121 -11.59 -2.79 16.01
CA SER A 121 -11.63 -4.15 15.46
C SER A 121 -10.25 -4.82 15.39
N ARG A 122 -9.18 -4.06 15.17
CA ARG A 122 -7.82 -4.58 15.11
C ARG A 122 -7.23 -4.83 16.52
N ASP A 123 -6.28 -5.73 16.64
CA ASP A 123 -5.44 -5.83 17.83
C ASP A 123 -4.64 -4.52 18.02
N PRO A 124 -4.55 -3.95 19.23
CA PRO A 124 -3.80 -2.72 19.47
C PRO A 124 -2.33 -2.76 19.03
N ASN A 125 -1.72 -3.94 19.01
CA ASN A 125 -0.32 -4.13 18.61
C ASN A 125 -0.14 -4.21 17.09
N ASP A 126 -1.21 -4.44 16.32
CA ASP A 126 -1.14 -4.47 14.87
C ASP A 126 -0.98 -3.07 14.29
N LYS A 127 -0.20 -2.95 13.23
CA LYS A 127 -0.12 -1.72 12.44
C LYS A 127 -1.12 -1.79 11.30
N LEU A 128 -1.99 -0.79 11.23
CA LEU A 128 -3.05 -0.68 10.22
C LEU A 128 -3.37 0.78 9.94
N VAL A 129 -3.46 1.12 8.66
CA VAL A 129 -4.06 2.37 8.19
C VAL A 129 -5.26 2.05 7.31
N VAL A 130 -6.38 2.71 7.57
CA VAL A 130 -7.56 2.77 6.69
C VAL A 130 -7.88 4.25 6.48
N SER A 131 -7.66 4.73 5.28
CA SER A 131 -7.91 6.13 4.93
C SER A 131 -8.96 6.24 3.85
N VAL A 132 -10.05 6.92 4.15
CA VAL A 132 -10.99 7.40 3.14
C VAL A 132 -10.39 8.68 2.54
N THR A 133 -10.14 8.67 1.24
CA THR A 133 -9.47 9.78 0.54
C THR A 133 -10.38 10.54 -0.41
N GLN A 134 -11.53 9.96 -0.75
CA GLN A 134 -12.53 10.59 -1.60
C GLN A 134 -13.94 10.24 -1.15
N ILE A 135 -14.83 11.23 -1.21
CA ILE A 135 -16.28 11.07 -1.10
C ILE A 135 -16.94 12.03 -2.07
N HIS A 136 -17.83 11.53 -2.92
CA HIS A 136 -18.52 12.33 -3.92
C HIS A 136 -20.00 12.01 -3.97
N ALA A 137 -20.84 13.05 -3.93
CA ALA A 137 -22.28 12.95 -4.08
C ALA A 137 -22.87 14.31 -4.38
N GLY A 138 -24.02 14.32 -5.08
CA GLY A 138 -24.80 15.51 -5.32
C GLY A 138 -24.21 16.46 -6.36
N SER A 139 -25.07 17.35 -6.91
CA SER A 139 -24.69 18.35 -7.91
C SER A 139 -25.47 19.66 -7.75
N THR A 140 -26.51 19.67 -6.91
CA THR A 140 -27.36 20.83 -6.68
C THR A 140 -27.97 20.76 -5.28
N ASP A 141 -28.37 21.91 -4.74
CA ASP A 141 -28.81 22.08 -3.35
C ASP A 141 -30.25 21.65 -3.06
N ASN A 142 -31.08 21.46 -4.09
CA ASN A 142 -32.48 21.11 -3.93
C ASN A 142 -32.87 19.69 -4.43
N VAL A 143 -31.89 18.84 -4.73
CA VAL A 143 -32.09 17.47 -5.20
C VAL A 143 -31.25 16.48 -4.40
N THR A 144 -31.91 15.49 -3.80
CA THR A 144 -31.22 14.31 -3.28
C THR A 144 -30.66 13.50 -4.45
N PRO A 145 -29.35 13.21 -4.53
CA PRO A 145 -28.78 12.47 -5.64
C PRO A 145 -29.20 10.99 -5.60
N GLN A 146 -29.02 10.31 -6.71
CA GLN A 146 -29.21 8.86 -6.77
C GLN A 146 -27.96 8.08 -6.32
N ASN A 147 -26.77 8.65 -6.50
CA ASN A 147 -25.52 7.97 -6.27
C ASN A 147 -24.59 8.77 -5.35
N ALA A 148 -23.82 8.04 -4.56
CA ALA A 148 -22.61 8.50 -3.93
C ALA A 148 -21.51 7.47 -4.11
N TYR A 149 -20.24 7.87 -4.02
CA TYR A 149 -19.15 6.92 -3.97
C TYR A 149 -18.05 7.37 -3.00
N ILE A 150 -17.35 6.37 -2.47
CA ILE A 150 -16.29 6.53 -1.48
C ILE A 150 -15.09 5.76 -1.99
N ASN A 151 -13.91 6.37 -1.97
CA ASN A 151 -12.64 5.71 -2.27
C ASN A 151 -11.68 5.85 -1.11
N GLY A 152 -10.75 4.90 -1.03
CA GLY A 152 -9.72 4.97 -0.02
C GLY A 152 -8.61 3.96 -0.21
N THR A 153 -7.69 3.98 0.73
CA THR A 153 -6.52 3.11 0.74
C THR A 153 -6.37 2.41 2.09
N VAL A 154 -5.76 1.23 2.05
CA VAL A 154 -5.43 0.42 3.23
C VAL A 154 -3.94 0.14 3.22
N ARG A 155 -3.32 0.16 4.41
CA ARG A 155 -1.92 -0.27 4.62
C ARG A 155 -1.87 -1.31 5.73
N THR A 156 -1.22 -2.44 5.45
CA THR A 156 -1.07 -3.55 6.41
C THR A 156 0.30 -4.18 6.28
N PHE A 157 0.77 -4.82 7.36
CA PHE A 157 2.01 -5.61 7.36
C PHE A 157 1.75 -7.12 7.49
N ASP A 158 0.52 -7.51 7.76
CA ASP A 158 0.12 -8.88 8.01
C ASP A 158 -1.13 -9.25 7.23
N LYS A 159 -1.11 -10.45 6.64
CA LYS A 159 -2.23 -10.98 5.86
C LYS A 159 -3.51 -11.16 6.68
N LYS A 160 -3.40 -11.53 7.97
CA LYS A 160 -4.58 -11.71 8.83
C LYS A 160 -5.24 -10.37 9.11
N VAL A 161 -4.43 -9.30 9.27
CA VAL A 161 -4.94 -7.94 9.44
C VAL A 161 -5.64 -7.48 8.16
N GLN A 162 -5.08 -7.76 6.98
CA GLN A 162 -5.72 -7.48 5.69
C GLN A 162 -7.08 -8.19 5.57
N GLU A 163 -7.13 -9.48 5.89
CA GLU A 163 -8.37 -10.28 5.86
C GLU A 163 -9.43 -9.75 6.85
N LEU A 164 -9.01 -9.34 8.04
CA LEU A 164 -9.88 -8.67 9.01
C LEU A 164 -10.48 -7.39 8.42
N VAL A 165 -9.67 -6.54 7.79
CA VAL A 165 -10.12 -5.28 7.20
C VAL A 165 -11.16 -5.54 6.11
N ILE A 166 -10.89 -6.46 5.19
CA ILE A 166 -11.81 -6.82 4.10
C ILE A 166 -13.15 -7.25 4.68
N LYS A 167 -13.15 -8.22 5.60
CA LYS A 167 -14.34 -8.72 6.25
C LYS A 167 -15.14 -7.61 6.95
N ARG A 168 -14.44 -6.75 7.71
CA ARG A 168 -15.12 -5.65 8.42
C ARG A 168 -15.71 -4.61 7.48
N MET A 169 -15.04 -4.30 6.37
CA MET A 169 -15.58 -3.41 5.35
C MET A 169 -16.85 -3.99 4.71
N GLU A 170 -16.85 -5.27 4.37
CA GLU A 170 -18.03 -5.96 3.82
C GLU A 170 -19.22 -5.91 4.80
N GLU A 171 -18.99 -6.21 6.07
CA GLU A 171 -20.01 -6.16 7.12
C GLU A 171 -20.57 -4.73 7.31
N ILE A 172 -19.72 -3.72 7.32
CA ILE A 172 -20.10 -2.31 7.47
C ILE A 172 -20.95 -1.85 6.28
N VAL A 173 -20.47 -2.13 5.06
CA VAL A 173 -21.16 -1.73 3.82
C VAL A 173 -22.51 -2.40 3.71
N SER A 174 -22.60 -3.70 3.97
CA SER A 174 -23.84 -4.46 3.98
C SER A 174 -24.82 -3.99 5.07
N GLY A 175 -24.32 -3.71 6.27
CA GLY A 175 -25.12 -3.21 7.39
C GLY A 175 -25.75 -1.85 7.08
N HIS A 176 -25.01 -0.92 6.47
CA HIS A 176 -25.54 0.38 6.07
C HIS A 176 -26.53 0.26 4.90
N ALA A 177 -26.27 -0.63 3.93
CA ALA A 177 -27.23 -0.88 2.86
C ALA A 177 -28.60 -1.31 3.42
N GLN A 178 -28.62 -2.21 4.41
CA GLN A 178 -29.85 -2.64 5.07
C GLN A 178 -30.48 -1.51 5.90
N THR A 179 -29.68 -0.76 6.67
CA THR A 179 -30.17 0.31 7.54
C THR A 179 -30.89 1.40 6.76
N PHE A 180 -30.36 1.79 5.62
CA PHE A 180 -30.90 2.88 4.78
C PHE A 180 -31.81 2.35 3.64
N GLY A 181 -31.93 1.04 3.48
CA GLY A 181 -32.79 0.41 2.46
C GLY A 181 -32.35 0.74 1.03
N LEU A 182 -31.05 0.83 0.79
CA LEU A 182 -30.43 1.15 -0.50
C LEU A 182 -29.39 0.08 -0.89
N GLU A 183 -28.74 0.25 -2.03
CA GLU A 183 -27.71 -0.69 -2.49
C GLU A 183 -26.32 -0.12 -2.23
N CYS A 184 -25.46 -0.95 -1.62
CA CYS A 184 -24.03 -0.62 -1.48
C CYS A 184 -23.19 -1.77 -2.05
N LYS A 185 -22.14 -1.41 -2.78
CA LYS A 185 -21.20 -2.38 -3.34
C LYS A 185 -19.77 -2.00 -3.01
N LEU A 186 -19.08 -2.89 -2.29
CA LEU A 186 -17.65 -2.80 -2.05
C LEU A 186 -16.88 -3.48 -3.19
N ARG A 187 -15.87 -2.79 -3.72
CA ARG A 187 -14.78 -3.36 -4.52
C ARG A 187 -13.49 -3.13 -3.74
N TYR A 188 -12.86 -4.22 -3.34
CA TYR A 188 -11.58 -4.20 -2.65
C TYR A 188 -10.51 -4.74 -3.59
N GLU A 189 -9.49 -3.94 -3.85
CA GLU A 189 -8.41 -4.24 -4.77
C GLU A 189 -7.13 -4.45 -3.96
N LYS A 190 -6.65 -5.70 -3.92
CA LYS A 190 -5.35 -6.02 -3.34
C LYS A 190 -4.26 -5.53 -4.29
N GLY A 191 -3.42 -4.67 -3.78
CA GLY A 191 -2.27 -4.13 -4.49
C GLY A 191 -0.97 -4.82 -4.07
N TYR A 192 0.03 -4.04 -3.69
CA TYR A 192 1.34 -4.57 -3.31
C TYR A 192 1.30 -5.30 -1.97
N PRO A 193 1.93 -6.49 -1.86
CA PRO A 193 2.12 -7.12 -0.57
C PRO A 193 3.12 -6.33 0.28
N PRO A 194 3.22 -6.59 1.59
CA PRO A 194 4.31 -6.05 2.40
C PRO A 194 5.68 -6.47 1.87
N THR A 195 6.63 -5.55 1.88
CA THR A 195 8.04 -5.86 1.57
C THR A 195 8.66 -6.56 2.77
N ILE A 196 9.02 -7.82 2.62
CA ILE A 196 9.51 -8.68 3.70
C ILE A 196 10.97 -9.05 3.46
N ASN A 197 11.86 -8.52 4.29
CA ASN A 197 13.28 -8.80 4.22
C ASN A 197 13.67 -10.10 4.92
N SER A 198 14.48 -10.93 4.28
CA SER A 198 15.06 -12.09 4.96
C SER A 198 16.15 -11.66 5.96
N PRO A 199 16.23 -12.30 7.15
CA PRO A 199 17.24 -11.94 8.15
C PRO A 199 18.68 -12.03 7.65
N GLU A 200 18.97 -13.01 6.80
CA GLU A 200 20.31 -13.23 6.24
C GLU A 200 20.70 -12.09 5.29
N ASN A 201 19.77 -11.67 4.44
CA ASN A 201 20.02 -10.59 3.49
C ASN A 201 20.14 -9.23 4.20
N VAL A 202 19.35 -9.00 5.26
CA VAL A 202 19.49 -7.80 6.11
C VAL A 202 20.88 -7.73 6.71
N LYS A 203 21.38 -8.81 7.30
CA LYS A 203 22.74 -8.86 7.86
C LYS A 203 23.80 -8.57 6.80
N THR A 204 23.64 -9.14 5.60
CA THR A 204 24.60 -8.93 4.50
C THR A 204 24.57 -7.46 4.03
N ALA A 205 23.38 -6.88 3.89
CA ALA A 205 23.22 -5.48 3.48
C ALA A 205 23.75 -4.50 4.54
N ALA A 206 23.49 -4.76 5.82
CA ALA A 206 23.98 -3.96 6.92
C ALA A 206 25.51 -3.93 6.98
N LEU A 207 26.17 -5.10 6.92
CA LEU A 207 27.64 -5.18 6.88
C LEU A 207 28.23 -4.43 5.69
N ALA A 208 27.63 -4.55 4.51
CA ALA A 208 28.09 -3.82 3.32
C ALA A 208 27.91 -2.30 3.47
N ALA A 209 26.86 -1.84 4.13
CA ALA A 209 26.62 -0.44 4.43
C ALA A 209 27.60 0.10 5.50
N GLU A 210 27.92 -0.70 6.52
CA GLU A 210 28.92 -0.38 7.55
C GLU A 210 30.32 -0.18 6.95
N ASP A 211 30.71 -0.99 5.99
CA ASP A 211 32.00 -0.87 5.28
C ASP A 211 32.11 0.48 4.52
N ILE A 212 31.01 1.05 4.10
CA ILE A 212 30.97 2.33 3.36
C ILE A 212 30.84 3.52 4.27
N SER A 213 29.96 3.46 5.27
CA SER A 213 29.53 4.62 6.08
C SER A 213 29.97 4.55 7.53
N GLY A 214 30.45 3.40 7.98
CA GLY A 214 30.79 3.11 9.38
C GLY A 214 29.62 2.57 10.18
N VAL A 215 29.94 1.79 11.21
CA VAL A 215 28.98 1.05 12.04
C VAL A 215 27.93 1.94 12.72
N ASN A 216 28.26 3.17 13.08
CA ASN A 216 27.33 4.10 13.73
C ASN A 216 26.31 4.74 12.74
N MET A 217 26.46 4.49 11.45
CA MET A 217 25.61 5.03 10.39
C MET A 217 24.60 4.01 9.87
N VAL A 218 24.55 2.81 10.44
CA VAL A 218 23.66 1.73 10.02
C VAL A 218 22.78 1.31 11.17
N ASP A 219 21.46 1.33 10.95
CA ASP A 219 20.46 0.77 11.86
C ASP A 219 19.80 -0.42 11.15
N ASP A 220 20.11 -1.64 11.61
CA ASP A 220 19.58 -2.89 11.08
C ASP A 220 18.33 -3.39 11.81
N ASN A 221 17.79 -2.58 12.71
CA ASN A 221 16.54 -2.81 13.44
C ASN A 221 15.63 -1.58 13.38
N ALA A 222 15.58 -0.93 12.24
CA ALA A 222 14.75 0.24 12.00
C ALA A 222 13.26 -0.07 12.13
N GLY A 223 12.45 0.95 12.29
CA GLY A 223 11.00 0.81 12.37
C GLY A 223 10.39 0.47 11.00
N GLN A 224 9.19 -0.11 11.04
CA GLN A 224 8.36 -0.34 9.85
C GLN A 224 7.84 0.99 9.31
N GLU A 225 7.78 1.12 7.98
CA GLU A 225 7.25 2.29 7.27
C GLU A 225 5.91 1.98 6.59
N MET A 226 5.04 2.99 6.53
CA MET A 226 3.73 2.86 5.87
C MET A 226 3.80 3.09 4.34
N GLY A 227 4.98 3.39 3.80
CA GLY A 227 5.26 3.32 2.38
C GLY A 227 5.04 1.90 1.85
N ALA A 228 4.81 1.78 0.56
CA ALA A 228 4.66 0.49 -0.12
C ALA A 228 5.60 0.45 -1.32
N GLU A 229 6.07 -0.75 -1.66
CA GLU A 229 6.95 -1.05 -2.79
C GLU A 229 6.44 -2.32 -3.48
N ASP A 230 6.55 -2.41 -4.83
CA ASP A 230 6.07 -3.57 -5.58
C ASP A 230 7.10 -4.70 -5.83
#